data_546b2c1f4ec2eddf56ec636ba1ead9bc
#
_entry.id   546b2c1f4ec2eddf56ec636ba1ead9bc
#
_cell.length_a   1.000
_cell.length_b   1.000
_cell.length_c   1.000
_cell.angle_alpha   90.00
_cell.angle_beta   90.00
_cell.angle_gamma   90.00
#
_symmetry.space_group_name_H-M   'P 1'
#
loop_
_entity.id
_entity.type
_entity.pdbx_description
1 polymer ?
#
loop_
_entity_poly.entity_id
_entity_poly.type
_entity_poly.pdbx_seq_one_letter_code
_entity_poly.pdbx_strand_id
1 'polypeptide(L)'
;MTLKDIKQAVNLTLKESYPGTKIYGPDTIEGYTRPSFFVYVTQTFSERTKNAVHKNVEIEIDLIQKRPDELAAMEFFEKMEFVFGYKLEVGSRKLNTDNINCMFEGENNNIPVVTFEVEFWDEVKREDNSEIMKNMEMRQEVGN
;
A
#
# COMPACT_ATOMS: atom_id res chain seq x y z
N MET A 1 12.77 -0.68 0.32
CA MET A 1 11.40 -0.19 0.00
C MET A 1 10.58 -0.12 1.28
N THR A 2 9.94 0.99 1.52
CA THR A 2 9.14 1.22 2.73
C THR A 2 7.65 1.20 2.41
N LEU A 3 6.81 1.08 3.45
CA LEU A 3 5.36 1.21 3.30
C LEU A 3 4.97 2.59 2.75
N LYS A 4 5.72 3.62 3.15
CA LYS A 4 5.54 4.97 2.62
C LYS A 4 5.78 5.04 1.11
N ASP A 5 6.83 4.37 0.62
CA ASP A 5 7.12 4.31 -0.82
C ASP A 5 5.97 3.67 -1.59
N ILE A 6 5.41 2.59 -1.06
CA ILE A 6 4.28 1.88 -1.66
C ILE A 6 3.04 2.78 -1.67
N LYS A 7 2.75 3.44 -0.56
CA LYS A 7 1.61 4.36 -0.48
C LYS A 7 1.74 5.52 -1.47
N GLN A 8 2.92 6.11 -1.57
CA GLN A 8 3.18 7.19 -2.53
C GLN A 8 2.99 6.73 -3.97
N ALA A 9 3.42 5.51 -4.29
CA ALA A 9 3.23 4.94 -5.62
C ALA A 9 1.75 4.73 -5.96
N VAL A 10 0.98 4.20 -5.02
CA VAL A 10 -0.48 4.03 -5.18
C VAL A 10 -1.17 5.38 -5.36
N ASN A 11 -0.83 6.36 -4.53
CA ASN A 11 -1.40 7.70 -4.61
C ASN A 11 -1.07 8.38 -5.95
N LEU A 12 0.16 8.25 -6.43
CA LEU A 12 0.57 8.81 -7.71
C LEU A 12 -0.22 8.20 -8.87
N THR A 13 -0.37 6.88 -8.86
CA THR A 13 -1.13 6.16 -9.89
C THR A 13 -2.60 6.59 -9.88
N LEU A 14 -3.20 6.76 -8.70
CA LEU A 14 -4.57 7.25 -8.57
C LEU A 14 -4.71 8.68 -9.06
N LYS A 15 -3.76 9.56 -8.76
CA LYS A 15 -3.77 10.95 -9.22
C LYS A 15 -3.69 11.05 -10.74
N GLU A 16 -2.90 10.20 -11.35
CA GLU A 16 -2.78 10.13 -12.81
C GLU A 16 -4.07 9.62 -13.47
N SER A 17 -4.73 8.65 -12.82
CA SER A 17 -5.96 8.05 -13.33
C SER A 17 -7.21 8.89 -13.06
N TYR A 18 -7.22 9.63 -11.97
CA TYR A 18 -8.33 10.48 -11.54
C TYR A 18 -7.83 11.87 -11.13
N PRO A 19 -7.44 12.71 -12.12
CA PRO A 19 -6.99 14.07 -11.81
C PRO A 19 -8.08 14.86 -11.08
N GLY A 20 -7.69 15.53 -10.00
CA GLY A 20 -8.59 16.38 -9.24
C GLY A 20 -9.38 15.68 -8.13
N THR A 21 -9.32 14.36 -8.04
CA THR A 21 -9.96 13.62 -6.94
C THR A 21 -9.02 13.57 -5.74
N LYS A 22 -9.51 13.94 -4.57
CA LYS A 22 -8.72 13.94 -3.32
C LYS A 22 -8.47 12.51 -2.84
N ILE A 23 -7.29 12.30 -2.25
CA ILE A 23 -6.86 11.02 -1.68
C ILE A 23 -6.55 11.23 -0.21
N TYR A 24 -7.17 10.43 0.64
CA TYR A 24 -7.01 10.48 2.09
C TYR A 24 -6.51 9.14 2.62
N GLY A 25 -6.07 9.13 3.87
CA GLY A 25 -5.64 7.94 4.57
C GLY A 25 -6.39 7.75 5.89
N PRO A 26 -6.00 6.76 6.70
CA PRO A 26 -6.66 6.44 7.97
C PRO A 26 -6.57 7.54 9.03
N ASP A 27 -5.70 8.53 8.84
CA ASP A 27 -5.57 9.69 9.71
C ASP A 27 -6.65 10.76 9.49
N THR A 28 -7.45 10.63 8.43
CA THR A 28 -8.55 11.55 8.14
C THR A 28 -9.85 10.99 8.69
N ILE A 29 -10.44 11.68 9.67
CA ILE A 29 -11.68 11.27 10.35
C ILE A 29 -12.88 12.04 9.81
N GLU A 30 -12.71 13.34 9.59
CA GLU A 30 -13.78 14.23 9.15
C GLU A 30 -13.21 15.36 8.26
N GLY A 31 -14.08 16.14 7.64
CA GLY A 31 -13.67 17.26 6.80
C GLY A 31 -13.19 16.87 5.39
N TYR A 32 -13.42 15.64 4.98
CA TYR A 32 -13.03 15.21 3.64
C TYR A 32 -14.11 15.57 2.61
N THR A 33 -13.66 15.79 1.37
CA THR A 33 -14.54 16.07 0.24
C THR A 33 -15.10 14.79 -0.39
N ARG A 34 -16.15 14.92 -1.18
CA ARG A 34 -16.73 13.82 -1.95
C ARG A 34 -16.92 14.25 -3.41
N PRO A 35 -16.61 13.43 -4.40
CA PRO A 35 -16.01 12.10 -4.26
C PRO A 35 -14.54 12.16 -3.84
N SER A 36 -14.07 11.10 -3.20
CA SER A 36 -12.67 10.98 -2.77
C SER A 36 -12.28 9.52 -2.64
N PHE A 37 -10.97 9.28 -2.54
CA PHE A 37 -10.43 7.96 -2.25
C PHE A 37 -9.87 7.91 -0.85
N PHE A 38 -10.05 6.78 -0.17
CA PHE A 38 -9.30 6.46 1.03
C PHE A 38 -8.40 5.29 0.73
N VAL A 39 -7.12 5.45 0.98
CA VAL A 39 -6.08 4.46 0.69
C VAL A 39 -5.47 3.95 1.98
N TYR A 40 -5.52 2.64 2.16
CA TYR A 40 -4.95 1.95 3.33
C TYR A 40 -3.86 1.01 2.84
N VAL A 41 -2.71 1.06 3.49
CA VAL A 41 -1.56 0.19 3.19
C VAL A 41 -1.21 -0.57 4.46
N THR A 42 -1.34 -1.89 4.43
CA THR A 42 -1.16 -2.74 5.60
C THR A 42 -0.14 -3.84 5.30
N GLN A 43 0.90 -3.92 6.11
CA GLN A 43 1.84 -5.03 6.02
C GLN A 43 1.21 -6.25 6.69
N THR A 44 0.87 -7.26 5.89
CA THR A 44 0.22 -8.48 6.36
C THR A 44 1.20 -9.57 6.72
N PHE A 45 2.42 -9.50 6.19
CA PHE A 45 3.42 -10.52 6.39
C PHE A 45 4.82 -9.91 6.26
N SER A 46 5.73 -10.37 7.12
CA SER A 46 7.15 -10.04 7.02
C SER A 46 7.96 -11.20 7.56
N GLU A 47 8.85 -11.74 6.74
CA GLU A 47 9.78 -12.78 7.14
C GLU A 47 11.20 -12.29 6.86
N ARG A 48 12.03 -12.35 7.87
CA ARG A 48 13.40 -11.87 7.80
C ARG A 48 14.39 -13.03 7.86
N THR A 49 15.28 -13.07 6.89
CA THR A 49 16.46 -13.94 6.91
C THR A 49 17.69 -13.09 7.21
N LYS A 50 18.86 -13.71 7.27
CA LYS A 50 20.12 -12.99 7.53
C LYS A 50 20.38 -11.86 6.54
N ASN A 51 20.08 -12.09 5.26
CA ASN A 51 20.43 -11.17 4.17
C ASN A 51 19.24 -10.55 3.46
N ALA A 52 18.01 -10.99 3.76
CA ALA A 52 16.84 -10.57 3.02
C ALA A 52 15.60 -10.44 3.90
N VAL A 53 14.67 -9.62 3.46
CA VAL A 53 13.34 -9.50 4.05
C VAL A 53 12.32 -9.74 2.97
N HIS A 54 11.40 -10.67 3.22
CA HIS A 54 10.24 -10.96 2.37
C HIS A 54 9.01 -10.33 2.98
N LYS A 55 8.30 -9.50 2.23
CA LYS A 55 7.12 -8.80 2.71
C LYS A 55 5.94 -9.00 1.80
N ASN A 56 4.76 -9.08 2.40
CA ASN A 56 3.49 -8.98 1.71
C ASN A 56 2.73 -7.78 2.27
N VAL A 57 2.23 -6.94 1.38
CA VAL A 57 1.53 -5.71 1.73
C VAL A 57 0.18 -5.69 1.01
N GLU A 58 -0.88 -5.47 1.79
CA GLU A 58 -2.23 -5.31 1.27
C GLU A 58 -2.54 -3.84 1.07
N ILE A 59 -3.07 -3.51 -0.09
CA ILE A 59 -3.55 -2.17 -0.42
C ILE A 59 -5.07 -2.23 -0.54
N GLU A 60 -5.75 -1.31 0.15
CA GLU A 60 -7.18 -1.13 0.05
C GLU A 60 -7.49 0.28 -0.43
N ILE A 61 -8.36 0.40 -1.43
CA ILE A 61 -8.80 1.68 -1.98
C ILE A 61 -10.32 1.73 -1.89
N ASP A 62 -10.83 2.64 -1.07
CA ASP A 62 -12.25 2.89 -0.93
C ASP A 62 -12.63 4.11 -1.75
N LEU A 63 -13.68 3.99 -2.54
CA LEU A 63 -14.27 5.14 -3.24
C LEU A 63 -15.43 5.68 -2.42
N ILE A 64 -15.28 6.89 -1.91
CA ILE A 64 -16.34 7.59 -1.18
C ILE A 64 -17.10 8.45 -2.18
N GLN A 65 -18.25 7.98 -2.59
CA GLN A 65 -19.09 8.65 -3.59
C GLN A 65 -19.92 9.76 -2.95
N LYS A 66 -20.25 10.75 -3.75
CA LYS A 66 -21.16 11.82 -3.33
C LYS A 66 -22.56 11.27 -3.04
N ARG A 67 -23.01 10.34 -3.89
CA ARG A 67 -24.20 9.50 -3.71
C ARG A 67 -23.89 8.10 -4.18
N PRO A 68 -24.47 7.07 -3.58
CA PRO A 68 -24.30 5.71 -4.09
C PRO A 68 -24.70 5.62 -5.57
N ASP A 69 -23.78 5.17 -6.40
CA ASP A 69 -23.96 5.03 -7.84
C ASP A 69 -23.31 3.72 -8.29
N GLU A 70 -24.14 2.74 -8.56
CA GLU A 70 -23.67 1.39 -8.92
C GLU A 70 -22.88 1.36 -10.23
N LEU A 71 -23.35 2.08 -11.26
CA LEU A 71 -22.67 2.09 -12.55
C LEU A 71 -21.31 2.77 -12.47
N ALA A 72 -21.23 3.88 -11.74
CA ALA A 72 -19.96 4.55 -11.49
C ALA A 72 -19.00 3.68 -10.67
N ALA A 73 -19.52 2.90 -9.72
CA ALA A 73 -18.74 1.95 -8.95
C ALA A 73 -18.17 0.84 -9.84
N MET A 74 -18.97 0.32 -10.77
CA MET A 74 -18.53 -0.70 -11.72
C MET A 74 -17.43 -0.17 -12.65
N GLU A 75 -17.56 1.06 -13.12
CA GLU A 75 -16.53 1.73 -13.92
C GLU A 75 -15.23 1.89 -13.10
N PHE A 76 -15.36 2.25 -11.83
CA PHE A 76 -14.23 2.32 -10.92
C PHE A 76 -13.55 0.96 -10.77
N PHE A 77 -14.30 -0.11 -10.58
CA PHE A 77 -13.73 -1.46 -10.46
C PHE A 77 -12.96 -1.87 -11.71
N GLU A 78 -13.53 -1.66 -12.88
CA GLU A 78 -12.89 -1.99 -14.16
C GLU A 78 -11.61 -1.17 -14.34
N LYS A 79 -11.63 0.10 -14.00
CA LYS A 79 -10.45 0.97 -14.11
C LYS A 79 -9.36 0.54 -13.13
N MET A 80 -9.72 0.16 -11.91
CA MET A 80 -8.75 -0.33 -10.93
C MET A 80 -8.09 -1.63 -11.37
N GLU A 81 -8.86 -2.54 -11.95
CA GLU A 81 -8.30 -3.77 -12.52
C GLU A 81 -7.33 -3.47 -13.67
N PHE A 82 -7.66 -2.51 -14.50
CA PHE A 82 -6.79 -2.09 -15.59
C PHE A 82 -5.49 -1.43 -15.07
N VAL A 83 -5.61 -0.56 -14.07
CA VAL A 83 -4.48 0.24 -13.57
C VAL A 83 -3.58 -0.57 -12.63
N PHE A 84 -4.15 -1.38 -11.75
CA PHE A 84 -3.43 -2.10 -10.71
C PHE A 84 -3.42 -3.62 -10.90
N GLY A 85 -4.15 -4.16 -11.85
CA GLY A 85 -4.35 -5.60 -11.97
C GLY A 85 -3.12 -6.40 -12.40
N TYR A 86 -2.06 -5.73 -12.82
CA TYR A 86 -0.86 -6.38 -13.32
C TYR A 86 0.40 -6.01 -12.54
N LYS A 87 0.67 -4.72 -12.40
CA LYS A 87 1.88 -4.23 -11.74
C LYS A 87 1.65 -2.92 -11.02
N LEU A 88 2.43 -2.71 -9.97
CA LEU A 88 2.57 -1.43 -9.29
C LEU A 88 4.01 -0.95 -9.45
N GLU A 89 4.20 0.23 -10.03
CA GLU A 89 5.52 0.85 -10.16
C GLU A 89 5.84 1.65 -8.89
N VAL A 90 6.92 1.28 -8.21
CA VAL A 90 7.41 1.95 -7.02
C VAL A 90 8.84 2.41 -7.29
N GLY A 91 9.01 3.68 -7.64
CA GLY A 91 10.29 4.20 -8.10
C GLY A 91 10.74 3.47 -9.37
N SER A 92 11.92 2.86 -9.32
CA SER A 92 12.45 2.06 -10.44
C SER A 92 12.01 0.60 -10.43
N ARG A 93 11.29 0.16 -9.40
CA ARG A 93 10.85 -1.23 -9.26
C ARG A 93 9.42 -1.38 -9.77
N LYS A 94 9.16 -2.56 -10.35
CA LYS A 94 7.82 -2.98 -10.75
C LYS A 94 7.44 -4.20 -9.94
N LEU A 95 6.44 -4.04 -9.08
CA LEU A 95 5.94 -5.11 -8.24
C LEU A 95 4.75 -5.77 -8.91
N ASN A 96 4.70 -7.10 -8.87
CA ASN A 96 3.52 -7.82 -9.31
C ASN A 96 2.40 -7.60 -8.30
N THR A 97 1.21 -7.35 -8.80
CA THR A 97 0.02 -7.25 -7.97
C THR A 97 -0.77 -8.53 -8.05
N ASP A 98 -1.22 -9.03 -6.91
CA ASP A 98 -1.94 -10.29 -6.80
C ASP A 98 -3.28 -10.07 -6.10
N ASN A 99 -4.21 -11.00 -6.35
CA ASN A 99 -5.46 -11.11 -5.63
C ASN A 99 -6.29 -9.81 -5.62
N ILE A 100 -6.44 -9.18 -6.80
CA ILE A 100 -7.29 -8.01 -6.90
C ILE A 100 -8.76 -8.41 -6.71
N ASN A 101 -9.41 -7.78 -5.73
CA ASN A 101 -10.81 -8.01 -5.38
C ASN A 101 -11.56 -6.69 -5.42
N CYS A 102 -12.75 -6.74 -6.00
CA CYS A 102 -13.66 -5.60 -6.06
C CYS A 102 -14.95 -5.99 -5.33
N MET A 103 -15.35 -5.19 -4.35
CA MET A 103 -16.51 -5.50 -3.52
C MET A 103 -17.20 -4.24 -3.03
N PHE A 104 -18.42 -4.40 -2.56
CA PHE A 104 -19.13 -3.33 -1.85
C PHE A 104 -19.09 -3.61 -0.36
N GLU A 105 -18.76 -2.61 0.42
CA GLU A 105 -18.71 -2.68 1.88
C GLU A 105 -19.55 -1.57 2.52
N GLY A 106 -19.55 -1.53 3.86
CA GLY A 106 -20.31 -0.57 4.66
C GLY A 106 -21.64 -1.10 5.11
N GLU A 107 -22.34 -0.34 5.94
CA GLU A 107 -23.65 -0.73 6.52
C GLU A 107 -24.69 -1.08 5.46
N ASN A 108 -24.68 -0.36 4.36
CA ASN A 108 -25.63 -0.55 3.26
C ASN A 108 -25.04 -1.31 2.07
N ASN A 109 -23.84 -1.87 2.21
CA ASN A 109 -23.11 -2.57 1.14
C ASN A 109 -23.03 -1.74 -0.15
N ASN A 110 -22.75 -0.44 -0.01
CA ASN A 110 -22.74 0.48 -1.14
C ASN A 110 -21.46 1.30 -1.29
N ILE A 111 -20.43 0.98 -0.51
CA ILE A 111 -19.12 1.62 -0.63
C ILE A 111 -18.24 0.74 -1.51
N PRO A 112 -17.84 1.20 -2.71
CA PRO A 112 -16.93 0.44 -3.56
C PRO A 112 -15.54 0.33 -2.94
N VAL A 113 -15.04 -0.88 -2.82
CA VAL A 113 -13.73 -1.18 -2.22
C VAL A 113 -12.95 -2.09 -3.14
N VAL A 114 -11.70 -1.73 -3.39
CA VAL A 114 -10.76 -2.55 -4.16
C VAL A 114 -9.59 -2.89 -3.26
N THR A 115 -9.26 -4.17 -3.21
CA THR A 115 -8.09 -4.66 -2.47
C THR A 115 -7.18 -5.44 -3.40
N PHE A 116 -5.88 -5.31 -3.19
CA PHE A 116 -4.89 -6.14 -3.86
C PHE A 116 -3.64 -6.25 -2.99
N GLU A 117 -2.78 -7.19 -3.33
CA GLU A 117 -1.57 -7.45 -2.58
C GLU A 117 -0.35 -7.28 -3.46
N VAL A 118 0.76 -6.82 -2.86
CA VAL A 118 2.08 -6.82 -3.47
C VAL A 118 3.03 -7.57 -2.57
N GLU A 119 3.87 -8.40 -3.18
CA GLU A 119 4.84 -9.22 -2.50
C GLU A 119 6.23 -8.91 -3.05
N PHE A 120 7.21 -8.72 -2.17
CA PHE A 120 8.54 -8.37 -2.60
C PHE A 120 9.62 -8.81 -1.61
N TRP A 121 10.84 -8.88 -2.12
CA TRP A 121 12.05 -9.15 -1.35
C TRP A 121 12.95 -7.94 -1.36
N ASP A 122 13.49 -7.58 -0.20
CA ASP A 122 14.50 -6.54 -0.05
C ASP A 122 15.73 -7.10 0.62
N GLU A 123 16.87 -6.49 0.34
CA GLU A 123 18.10 -6.78 1.06
C GLU A 123 18.07 -6.11 2.42
N VAL A 124 18.64 -6.78 3.42
CA VAL A 124 18.85 -6.18 4.74
C VAL A 124 19.99 -5.16 4.62
N LYS A 125 19.76 -3.94 5.12
CA LYS A 125 20.76 -2.86 5.10
C LYS A 125 21.97 -3.24 5.95
N ARG A 126 23.10 -3.46 5.30
CA ARG A 126 24.35 -3.88 5.97
C ARG A 126 24.97 -2.81 6.83
N GLU A 127 24.80 -1.53 6.50
CA GLU A 127 25.36 -0.42 7.27
C GLU A 127 24.85 -0.40 8.70
N ASP A 128 23.56 -0.57 8.89
CA ASP A 128 22.93 -0.63 10.21
C ASP A 128 23.42 -1.85 10.99
N ASN A 129 23.60 -2.98 10.31
CA ASN A 129 24.12 -4.19 10.91
C ASN A 129 25.59 -4.05 11.34
N SER A 130 26.40 -3.34 10.58
CA SER A 130 27.82 -3.11 10.93
C SER A 130 27.94 -2.29 12.21
N GLU A 131 27.14 -1.25 12.40
CA GLU A 131 27.16 -0.44 13.62
C GLU A 131 26.67 -1.23 14.82
N ILE A 132 25.61 -2.01 14.67
CA ILE A 132 25.10 -2.86 15.74
C ILE A 132 26.14 -3.90 16.15
N MET A 133 26.79 -4.54 15.20
CA MET A 133 27.84 -5.51 15.47
C MET A 133 29.04 -4.90 16.19
N LYS A 134 29.50 -3.73 15.80
CA LYS A 134 30.56 -3.00 16.48
C LYS A 134 30.18 -2.69 17.93
N ASN A 135 28.96 -2.24 18.16
CA ASN A 135 28.48 -1.96 19.51
C ASN A 135 28.41 -3.22 20.37
N MET A 136 27.99 -4.33 19.79
CA MET A 136 27.96 -5.63 20.49
C MET A 136 29.35 -6.13 20.84
N GLU A 137 30.31 -6.03 19.94
CA GLU A 137 31.71 -6.39 20.19
C GLU A 137 32.33 -5.55 21.31
N MET A 138 32.10 -4.23 21.28
CA MET A 138 32.55 -3.33 22.34
C MET A 138 31.96 -3.68 23.71
N ARG A 139 30.68 -4.07 23.76
CA ARG A 139 30.04 -4.52 25.00
C ARG A 139 30.62 -5.82 25.52
N GLN A 140 30.95 -6.75 24.64
CA GLN A 140 31.60 -8.02 25.03
C GLN A 140 33.01 -7.79 25.62
N GLU A 141 33.80 -6.90 25.04
CA GLU A 141 35.09 -6.56 25.54
C GLU A 141 35.04 -5.89 26.93
N VAL A 142 34.07 -5.02 27.14
CA VAL A 142 33.87 -4.34 28.43
C VAL A 142 33.27 -5.30 29.47
N GLY A 143 32.51 -6.30 29.07
CA GLY A 143 31.88 -7.27 29.94
C GLY A 143 32.81 -8.36 30.48
N ASN A 144 34.01 -8.41 30.00
CA ASN A 144 35.05 -9.34 30.46
C ASN A 144 36.00 -8.68 31.46
#